data_65cb5e8daeda6448b62e8e2530bd49b8
#
_entry.id   65cb5e8daeda6448b62e8e2530bd49b8
#
_cell.length_a   1.000
_cell.length_b   1.000
_cell.length_c   1.000
_cell.angle_alpha   90.00
_cell.angle_beta   90.00
_cell.angle_gamma   90.00
#
_symmetry.space_group_name_H-M   'P 1'
#
loop_
_entity.id
_entity.type
_entity.pdbx_description
1 polymer ?
#
loop_
_entity_poly.entity_id
_entity_poly.type
_entity_poly.pdbx_seq_one_letter_code
_entity_poly.pdbx_strand_id
1 'polypeptide(L)'
;GEHVAFVSDAGTPGISDPGARLIAQVKRFNLFTKIEAIPGPSALTAALSIAGIGANEFTFLGFLPHKKGRQNALKKIAQSDIPVVLYESPHRILKLLKELVQYQALHITIARELTKIHEEIVSGTPSELLEHFTAHSEAVRGEFVVIIEAKRR
;
A
#
# COMPACT_ATOMS: atom_id res chain seq x y z
N GLY A 1 -33.04 17.66 -7.49
CA GLY A 1 -31.99 16.65 -7.60
C GLY A 1 -31.72 16.04 -6.23
N GLU A 2 -31.35 14.77 -6.23
CA GLU A 2 -30.98 14.08 -5.01
C GLU A 2 -29.47 14.22 -4.76
N HIS A 3 -29.08 14.28 -3.49
CA HIS A 3 -27.69 14.20 -3.08
C HIS A 3 -27.40 12.75 -2.68
N VAL A 4 -26.35 12.17 -3.26
CA VAL A 4 -25.92 10.80 -2.99
C VAL A 4 -24.52 10.83 -2.43
N ALA A 5 -24.27 10.16 -1.29
CA ALA A 5 -22.95 9.96 -0.73
C ALA A 5 -22.48 8.53 -1.03
N PHE A 6 -21.24 8.39 -1.53
CA PHE A 6 -20.56 7.12 -1.66
C PHE A 6 -19.48 7.03 -0.58
N VAL A 7 -19.50 5.96 0.21
CA VAL A 7 -18.57 5.72 1.31
C VAL A 7 -17.86 4.38 1.14
N SER A 8 -16.68 4.24 1.72
CA SER A 8 -15.94 2.98 1.88
C SER A 8 -15.83 2.61 3.35
N ASP A 9 -15.31 1.45 3.65
CA ASP A 9 -15.17 0.95 5.03
C ASP A 9 -14.24 1.83 5.86
N ALA A 10 -13.17 2.37 5.24
CA ALA A 10 -12.26 3.32 5.88
C ALA A 10 -11.56 4.22 4.86
N GLY A 11 -11.34 5.49 5.23
CA GLY A 11 -10.57 6.44 4.44
C GLY A 11 -11.27 6.98 3.19
N THR A 12 -10.48 7.62 2.33
CA THR A 12 -10.96 8.20 1.07
C THR A 12 -11.25 7.10 0.04
N PRO A 13 -12.49 7.00 -0.49
CA PRO A 13 -12.85 5.96 -1.45
C PRO A 13 -12.08 6.04 -2.78
N GLY A 14 -12.07 4.93 -3.53
CA GLY A 14 -11.61 4.88 -4.92
C GLY A 14 -10.13 4.52 -5.11
N ILE A 15 -9.32 4.47 -4.05
CA ILE A 15 -7.92 4.04 -4.10
C ILE A 15 -7.79 2.67 -3.44
N SER A 16 -7.65 1.63 -4.23
CA SER A 16 -7.74 0.21 -3.81
C SER A 16 -9.09 -0.16 -3.19
N ASP A 17 -10.10 0.66 -3.41
CA ASP A 17 -11.47 0.56 -2.93
C ASP A 17 -12.45 0.61 -4.10
N PRO A 18 -13.70 0.13 -3.92
CA PRO A 18 -14.77 0.34 -4.88
C PRO A 18 -15.03 1.84 -5.13
N GLY A 19 -15.59 2.19 -6.28
CA GLY A 19 -16.05 3.55 -6.58
C GLY A 19 -15.56 4.08 -7.93
N ALA A 20 -14.37 3.74 -8.38
CA ALA A 20 -13.83 4.25 -9.65
C ALA A 20 -14.75 3.98 -10.84
N ARG A 21 -15.39 2.80 -10.91
CA ARG A 21 -16.37 2.46 -11.97
C ARG A 21 -17.63 3.30 -11.89
N LEU A 22 -18.14 3.56 -10.67
CA LEU A 22 -19.30 4.44 -10.46
C LEU A 22 -19.00 5.85 -10.96
N ILE A 23 -17.88 6.42 -10.52
CA ILE A 23 -17.47 7.75 -10.96
C ILE A 23 -17.30 7.82 -12.49
N ALA A 24 -16.68 6.80 -13.09
CA ALA A 24 -16.54 6.73 -14.54
C ALA A 24 -17.91 6.69 -15.26
N GLN A 25 -18.87 5.94 -14.73
CA GLN A 25 -20.23 5.88 -15.28
C GLN A 25 -20.97 7.22 -15.13
N VAL A 26 -20.93 7.85 -13.96
CA VAL A 26 -21.53 9.15 -13.73
C VAL A 26 -20.98 10.17 -14.72
N LYS A 27 -19.66 10.24 -14.87
CA LYS A 27 -19.02 11.15 -15.85
C LYS A 27 -19.43 10.87 -17.30
N ARG A 28 -19.70 9.60 -17.63
CA ARG A 28 -20.09 9.20 -18.99
C ARG A 28 -21.55 9.52 -19.31
N PHE A 29 -22.45 9.31 -18.34
CA PHE A 29 -23.90 9.37 -18.58
C PHE A 29 -24.54 10.68 -18.12
N ASN A 30 -23.91 11.42 -17.23
CA ASN A 30 -24.44 12.68 -16.74
C ASN A 30 -23.32 13.72 -16.54
N LEU A 31 -23.08 14.50 -17.58
CA LEU A 31 -22.05 15.55 -17.59
C LEU A 31 -22.34 16.71 -16.63
N PHE A 32 -23.58 16.85 -16.15
CA PHE A 32 -24.01 17.95 -15.28
C PHE A 32 -23.98 17.56 -13.80
N THR A 33 -23.76 16.29 -13.47
CA THR A 33 -23.66 15.85 -12.07
C THR A 33 -22.36 16.39 -11.47
N LYS A 34 -22.49 17.21 -10.45
CA LYS A 34 -21.34 17.64 -9.64
C LYS A 34 -20.84 16.47 -8.82
N ILE A 35 -19.55 16.20 -8.93
CA ILE A 35 -18.87 15.19 -8.12
C ILE A 35 -17.92 15.92 -7.17
N GLU A 36 -18.10 15.75 -5.88
CA GLU A 36 -17.28 16.36 -4.84
C GLU A 36 -16.48 15.30 -4.11
N ALA A 37 -15.19 15.54 -3.92
CA ALA A 37 -14.35 14.73 -3.07
C ALA A 37 -14.39 15.29 -1.64
N ILE A 38 -14.71 14.44 -0.68
CA ILE A 38 -14.58 14.77 0.74
C ILE A 38 -13.20 14.26 1.19
N PRO A 39 -12.26 15.15 1.54
CA PRO A 39 -10.95 14.74 2.03
C PRO A 39 -11.06 13.88 3.29
N GLY A 40 -10.29 12.81 3.32
CA GLY A 40 -10.28 11.88 4.44
C GLY A 40 -8.92 11.21 4.61
N PRO A 41 -8.77 10.34 5.62
CA PRO A 41 -7.54 9.63 5.87
C PRO A 41 -7.17 8.72 4.69
N SER A 42 -5.86 8.52 4.52
CA SER A 42 -5.28 7.60 3.54
C SER A 42 -4.08 6.90 4.15
N ALA A 43 -4.14 5.57 4.24
CA ALA A 43 -3.04 4.76 4.76
C ALA A 43 -1.75 4.94 3.96
N LEU A 44 -1.87 5.16 2.64
CA LEU A 44 -0.74 5.45 1.74
C LEU A 44 0.04 6.69 2.20
N THR A 45 -0.64 7.82 2.34
CA THR A 45 0.00 9.08 2.73
C THR A 45 0.41 9.08 4.20
N ALA A 46 -0.38 8.48 5.09
CA ALA A 46 -0.03 8.32 6.49
C ALA A 46 1.28 7.52 6.65
N ALA A 47 1.41 6.37 5.97
CA ALA A 47 2.64 5.57 6.00
C ALA A 47 3.86 6.36 5.46
N LEU A 48 3.71 7.04 4.33
CA LEU A 48 4.79 7.83 3.74
C LEU A 48 5.26 8.97 4.66
N SER A 49 4.33 9.62 5.38
CA SER A 49 4.66 10.74 6.29
C SER A 49 5.55 10.35 7.47
N ILE A 50 5.57 9.07 7.84
CA ILE A 50 6.32 8.54 8.99
C ILE A 50 7.44 7.58 8.57
N ALA A 51 7.58 7.26 7.29
CA ALA A 51 8.60 6.34 6.80
C ALA A 51 10.03 6.92 6.83
N GLY A 52 10.19 8.24 7.02
CA GLY A 52 11.51 8.89 7.07
C GLY A 52 12.25 8.93 5.73
N ILE A 53 11.56 8.76 4.62
CA ILE A 53 12.10 8.82 3.27
C ILE A 53 11.60 10.07 2.52
N GLY A 54 12.42 10.59 1.60
CA GLY A 54 11.96 11.63 0.68
C GLY A 54 10.98 11.03 -0.33
N ALA A 55 9.72 11.43 -0.28
CA ALA A 55 8.65 10.89 -1.10
C ALA A 55 8.02 11.94 -2.02
N ASN A 56 8.84 12.81 -2.65
CA ASN A 56 8.36 13.74 -3.69
C ASN A 56 7.83 12.98 -4.91
N GLU A 57 8.45 11.85 -5.20
CA GLU A 57 8.02 10.90 -6.23
C GLU A 57 7.96 9.49 -5.65
N PHE A 58 6.93 8.75 -5.95
CA PHE A 58 6.78 7.33 -5.61
C PHE A 58 5.81 6.64 -6.55
N THR A 59 5.91 5.33 -6.63
CA THR A 59 4.93 4.49 -7.34
C THR A 59 4.03 3.76 -6.35
N PHE A 60 2.73 3.94 -6.45
CA PHE A 60 1.75 3.15 -5.71
C PHE A 60 1.18 2.04 -6.59
N LEU A 61 1.30 0.79 -6.16
CA LEU A 61 0.83 -0.39 -6.91
C LEU A 61 -0.40 -1.07 -6.29
N GLY A 62 -0.85 -0.60 -5.11
CA GLY A 62 -1.90 -1.29 -4.38
C GLY A 62 -1.49 -2.72 -4.02
N PHE A 63 -2.39 -3.69 -4.22
CA PHE A 63 -2.10 -5.11 -3.96
C PHE A 63 -1.44 -5.78 -5.16
N LEU A 64 -0.34 -6.48 -4.91
CA LEU A 64 0.32 -7.24 -5.97
C LEU A 64 -0.54 -8.44 -6.44
N PRO A 65 -0.40 -8.83 -7.71
CA PRO A 65 -1.08 -10.01 -8.24
C PRO A 65 -0.79 -11.27 -7.41
N HIS A 66 -1.76 -12.18 -7.32
CA HIS A 66 -1.60 -13.45 -6.60
C HIS A 66 -0.66 -14.43 -7.32
N LYS A 67 -0.73 -14.52 -8.65
CA LYS A 67 0.00 -15.50 -9.48
C LYS A 67 0.61 -14.84 -10.72
N LYS A 68 -0.15 -14.74 -11.81
CA LYS A 68 0.34 -14.23 -13.10
C LYS A 68 0.83 -12.79 -12.98
N GLY A 69 2.04 -12.53 -13.39
CA GLY A 69 2.66 -11.20 -13.36
C GLY A 69 3.37 -10.83 -12.05
N ARG A 70 3.20 -11.62 -10.96
CA ARG A 70 3.76 -11.30 -9.64
C ARG A 70 5.29 -11.21 -9.68
N GLN A 71 5.99 -12.18 -10.26
CA GLN A 71 7.46 -12.17 -10.34
C GLN A 71 8.00 -11.00 -11.15
N ASN A 72 7.32 -10.64 -12.24
CA ASN A 72 7.69 -9.45 -13.01
C ASN A 72 7.47 -8.16 -12.23
N ALA A 73 6.40 -8.07 -11.42
CA ALA A 73 6.17 -6.93 -10.56
C ALA A 73 7.27 -6.81 -9.50
N LEU A 74 7.63 -7.90 -8.81
CA LEU A 74 8.71 -7.92 -7.82
C LEU A 74 10.06 -7.50 -8.41
N LYS A 75 10.38 -8.00 -9.62
CA LYS A 75 11.60 -7.60 -10.33
C LYS A 75 11.62 -6.09 -10.65
N LYS A 76 10.49 -5.54 -11.12
CA LYS A 76 10.36 -4.09 -11.38
C LYS A 76 10.50 -3.27 -10.11
N ILE A 77 9.90 -3.72 -8.99
CA ILE A 77 10.02 -3.08 -7.69
C ILE A 77 11.48 -3.02 -7.25
N ALA A 78 12.19 -4.15 -7.33
CA ALA A 78 13.59 -4.24 -6.92
C ALA A 78 14.55 -3.41 -7.80
N GLN A 79 14.11 -3.01 -8.98
CA GLN A 79 14.88 -2.18 -9.93
C GLN A 79 14.43 -0.72 -9.94
N SER A 80 13.47 -0.34 -9.10
CA SER A 80 12.91 1.02 -9.09
C SER A 80 13.92 2.04 -8.57
N ASP A 81 14.05 3.16 -9.27
CA ASP A 81 14.84 4.32 -8.85
C ASP A 81 14.05 5.29 -7.95
N ILE A 82 12.77 5.02 -7.74
CA ILE A 82 11.88 5.78 -6.83
C ILE A 82 11.20 4.82 -5.86
N PRO A 83 10.79 5.28 -4.67
CA PRO A 83 10.09 4.44 -3.70
C PRO A 83 8.84 3.79 -4.29
N VAL A 84 8.59 2.54 -3.90
CA VAL A 84 7.38 1.81 -4.29
C VAL A 84 6.55 1.49 -3.06
N VAL A 85 5.27 1.83 -3.10
CA VAL A 85 4.33 1.60 -2.01
C VAL A 85 3.31 0.53 -2.40
N LEU A 86 3.09 -0.42 -1.51
CA LEU A 86 2.15 -1.52 -1.67
C LEU A 86 1.19 -1.57 -0.49
N TYR A 87 -0.01 -2.08 -0.74
CA TYR A 87 -0.85 -2.65 0.31
C TYR A 87 -0.67 -4.17 0.33
N GLU A 88 -0.66 -4.74 1.53
CA GLU A 88 -0.59 -6.20 1.65
C GLU A 88 -1.46 -6.71 2.80
N SER A 89 -1.96 -7.90 2.64
CA SER A 89 -2.78 -8.58 3.64
C SER A 89 -1.93 -9.41 4.61
N PRO A 90 -2.44 -9.71 5.83
CA PRO A 90 -1.73 -10.54 6.80
C PRO A 90 -1.43 -11.94 6.24
N HIS A 91 -2.30 -12.47 5.37
CA HIS A 91 -2.11 -13.79 4.76
C HIS A 91 -0.97 -13.83 3.73
N ARG A 92 -0.47 -12.68 3.30
CA ARG A 92 0.47 -12.57 2.18
C ARG A 92 1.78 -11.87 2.53
N ILE A 93 1.84 -11.16 3.67
CA ILE A 93 3.03 -10.37 4.05
C ILE A 93 4.27 -11.25 4.18
N LEU A 94 4.20 -12.38 4.87
CA LEU A 94 5.35 -13.29 5.00
C LEU A 94 5.80 -13.86 3.65
N LYS A 95 4.84 -14.15 2.75
CA LYS A 95 5.17 -14.58 1.40
C LYS A 95 5.87 -13.48 0.62
N LEU A 96 5.38 -12.24 0.71
CA LEU A 96 6.01 -11.09 0.06
C LEU A 96 7.45 -10.91 0.55
N LEU A 97 7.68 -10.93 1.86
CA LEU A 97 9.02 -10.79 2.43
C LEU A 97 9.96 -11.92 1.98
N LYS A 98 9.50 -13.17 1.99
CA LYS A 98 10.27 -14.32 1.46
C LYS A 98 10.66 -14.14 0.00
N GLU A 99 9.76 -13.64 -0.82
CA GLU A 99 10.02 -13.37 -2.24
C GLU A 99 11.00 -12.19 -2.44
N LEU A 100 11.04 -11.23 -1.51
CA LEU A 100 11.94 -10.08 -1.57
C LEU A 100 13.33 -10.36 -1.03
N VAL A 101 13.54 -11.41 -0.23
CA VAL A 101 14.87 -11.79 0.33
C VAL A 101 15.93 -11.97 -0.78
N GLN A 102 15.55 -12.43 -1.97
CA GLN A 102 16.50 -12.56 -3.08
C GLN A 102 17.07 -11.21 -3.56
N TYR A 103 16.47 -10.08 -3.17
CA TYR A 103 16.88 -8.72 -3.50
C TYR A 103 17.49 -8.05 -2.24
N GLN A 104 18.63 -8.53 -1.79
CA GLN A 104 19.26 -8.15 -0.51
C GLN A 104 19.58 -6.65 -0.34
N ALA A 105 19.68 -5.90 -1.44
CA ALA A 105 19.97 -4.46 -1.40
C ALA A 105 18.74 -3.59 -1.10
N LEU A 106 17.57 -4.19 -0.90
CA LEU A 106 16.35 -3.45 -0.58
C LEU A 106 16.32 -3.07 0.89
N HIS A 107 15.84 -1.86 1.16
CA HIS A 107 15.40 -1.42 2.47
C HIS A 107 13.89 -1.19 2.43
N ILE A 108 13.19 -1.68 3.43
CA ILE A 108 11.72 -1.70 3.46
C ILE A 108 11.26 -1.12 4.78
N THR A 109 10.26 -0.24 4.72
CA THR A 109 9.48 0.18 5.88
C THR A 109 8.09 -0.45 5.78
N ILE A 110 7.66 -1.09 6.85
CA ILE A 110 6.32 -1.65 7.00
C ILE A 110 5.59 -0.86 8.07
N ALA A 111 4.45 -0.28 7.69
CA ALA A 111 3.49 0.31 8.62
C ALA A 111 2.28 -0.62 8.72
N ARG A 112 1.96 -1.06 9.91
CA ARG A 112 0.87 -2.00 10.19
C ARG A 112 -0.14 -1.37 11.12
N GLU A 113 -1.44 -1.62 10.86
CA GLU A 113 -2.55 -1.18 11.72
C GLU A 113 -2.49 0.32 12.07
N LEU A 114 -2.13 1.15 11.10
CA LEU A 114 -2.02 2.60 11.26
C LEU A 114 -3.28 3.19 11.92
N THR A 115 -3.08 4.05 12.89
CA THR A 115 -4.11 4.72 13.71
C THR A 115 -4.93 3.80 14.61
N LYS A 116 -4.57 2.50 14.71
CA LYS A 116 -5.24 1.52 15.55
C LYS A 116 -4.40 1.18 16.78
N ILE A 117 -4.99 0.46 17.74
CA ILE A 117 -4.33 0.12 19.02
C ILE A 117 -3.05 -0.73 18.86
N HIS A 118 -2.94 -1.44 17.75
CA HIS A 118 -1.79 -2.29 17.44
C HIS A 118 -0.92 -1.69 16.32
N GLU A 119 -0.89 -0.36 16.20
CA GLU A 119 -0.02 0.31 15.25
C GLU A 119 1.43 -0.07 15.48
N GLU A 120 2.12 -0.41 14.39
CA GLU A 120 3.53 -0.76 14.42
C GLU A 120 4.20 -0.29 13.15
N ILE A 121 5.41 0.27 13.30
CA ILE A 121 6.24 0.69 12.18
C ILE A 121 7.63 0.09 12.38
N VAL A 122 8.04 -0.73 11.41
CA VAL A 122 9.33 -1.40 11.43
C VAL A 122 10.03 -1.21 10.10
N SER A 123 11.36 -1.06 10.14
CA SER A 123 12.18 -0.88 8.93
C SER A 123 13.39 -1.78 8.98
N GLY A 124 13.81 -2.26 7.82
CA GLY A 124 14.96 -3.13 7.69
C GLY A 124 15.07 -3.77 6.32
N THR A 125 15.99 -4.71 6.20
CA THR A 125 16.11 -5.57 5.02
C THR A 125 14.95 -6.58 4.96
N PRO A 126 14.64 -7.15 3.78
CA PRO A 126 13.62 -8.20 3.69
C PRO A 126 13.85 -9.38 4.64
N SER A 127 15.10 -9.74 4.90
CA SER A 127 15.45 -10.85 5.80
C SER A 127 15.16 -10.51 7.26
N GLU A 128 15.58 -9.33 7.72
CA GLU A 128 15.31 -8.86 9.09
C GLU A 128 13.81 -8.73 9.37
N LEU A 129 13.05 -8.18 8.42
CA LEU A 129 11.61 -8.07 8.55
C LEU A 129 10.89 -9.42 8.51
N LEU A 130 11.40 -10.37 7.71
CA LEU A 130 10.88 -11.73 7.70
C LEU A 130 11.11 -12.43 9.04
N GLU A 131 12.29 -12.25 9.62
CA GLU A 131 12.63 -12.78 10.96
C GLU A 131 11.73 -12.15 12.03
N HIS A 132 11.59 -10.82 12.03
CA HIS A 132 10.73 -10.08 12.95
C HIS A 132 9.30 -10.62 12.95
N PHE A 133 8.64 -10.68 11.79
CA PHE A 133 7.25 -11.16 11.70
C PHE A 133 7.10 -12.69 11.86
N THR A 134 8.18 -13.44 11.73
CA THR A 134 8.15 -14.88 12.03
C THR A 134 8.25 -15.11 13.53
N ALA A 135 9.09 -14.33 14.22
CA ALA A 135 9.23 -14.39 15.68
C ALA A 135 8.00 -13.84 16.42
N HIS A 136 7.31 -12.84 15.83
CA HIS A 136 6.13 -12.18 16.38
C HIS A 136 4.90 -12.50 15.53
N SER A 137 4.51 -13.77 15.49
CA SER A 137 3.38 -14.21 14.64
C SER A 137 2.05 -13.57 14.99
N GLU A 138 1.87 -13.09 16.22
CA GLU A 138 0.71 -12.30 16.66
C GLU A 138 0.65 -10.93 15.94
N ALA A 139 1.77 -10.39 15.50
CA ALA A 139 1.86 -9.18 14.71
C ALA A 139 1.49 -9.39 13.23
N VAL A 140 1.35 -10.64 12.77
CA VAL A 140 0.92 -10.95 11.39
C VAL A 140 -0.62 -10.87 11.29
N ARG A 141 -1.16 -9.70 11.65
CA ARG A 141 -2.61 -9.42 11.64
C ARG A 141 -2.83 -7.99 11.17
N GLY A 142 -4.05 -7.73 10.68
CA GLY A 142 -4.47 -6.40 10.27
C GLY A 142 -3.99 -6.00 8.88
N GLU A 143 -3.86 -4.72 8.64
CA GLU A 143 -3.58 -4.13 7.33
C GLU A 143 -2.15 -3.61 7.28
N PHE A 144 -1.48 -3.85 6.16
CA PHE A 144 -0.08 -3.51 5.96
C PHE A 144 0.09 -2.53 4.81
N VAL A 145 0.86 -1.47 5.05
CA VAL A 145 1.47 -0.65 4.02
C VAL A 145 2.95 -0.98 3.98
N VAL A 146 3.43 -1.37 2.81
CA VAL A 146 4.83 -1.75 2.60
C VAL A 146 5.46 -0.71 1.68
N ILE A 147 6.49 -0.04 2.16
CA ILE A 147 7.25 0.96 1.43
C ILE A 147 8.63 0.38 1.14
N ILE A 148 8.94 0.19 -0.13
CA ILE A 148 10.25 -0.27 -0.58
C ILE A 148 11.00 0.95 -1.07
N GLU A 149 12.13 1.25 -0.43
CA GLU A 149 12.94 2.41 -0.77
C GLU A 149 13.56 2.27 -2.17
N ALA A 150 13.79 3.41 -2.79
CA ALA A 150 14.54 3.44 -4.04
C ALA A 150 15.93 2.82 -3.85
N LYS A 151 16.45 2.20 -4.89
CA LYS A 151 17.83 1.72 -4.88
C LYS A 151 18.77 2.90 -4.61
N ARG A 152 19.52 2.84 -3.51
CA ARG A 152 20.56 3.84 -3.23
C ARG A 152 21.61 3.75 -4.34
N ARG A 153 21.84 4.88 -5.01
CA ARG A 153 22.93 5.04 -5.99
C ARG A 153 24.29 5.04 -5.32
#